data_8fc8e8b91a99731e128203c1d42f52b8
#
_entry.id   8fc8e8b91a99731e128203c1d42f52b8
#
_cell.length_a   1.000
_cell.length_b   1.000
_cell.length_c   1.000
_cell.angle_alpha   90.00
_cell.angle_beta   90.00
_cell.angle_gamma   90.00
#
_symmetry.space_group_name_H-M   'P 1'
#
loop_
_entity.id
_entity.type
_entity.pdbx_description
1 polymer ?
#
loop_
_entity_poly.entity_id
_entity_poly.type
_entity_poly.pdbx_seq_one_letter_code
_entity_poly.pdbx_strand_id
1 'polypeptide(L)'
;MGTVTSVSAATPSRLFVSLFVVTSCLAFLLVGRADGAGRSWSAYLAPADACRAADDASAPAADQMRAVACLVNWARAQDNRPRLARRSALQHAAEVKGQRVASCGQFSHTPCGANLTVGVNASGYRYATFGENLFAGTWGRVSPRDVVSAWLQSPPHRANVLSSRFRHVGAAPVRANGLLGGTDAVVWTATFASPR
;
A
#
# COMPACT_ATOMS: atom_id res chain seq x y z
N MET A 1 -9.16 74.48 -58.00
CA MET A 1 -9.14 74.29 -59.48
C MET A 1 -9.42 72.82 -59.75
N GLY A 2 -10.49 72.64 -60.44
CA GLY A 2 -10.81 71.57 -61.43
C GLY A 2 -11.13 70.18 -60.81
N THR A 3 -12.20 69.83 -60.96
CA THR A 3 -13.39 69.41 -61.72
C THR A 3 -13.61 67.95 -61.60
N VAL A 4 -14.69 67.58 -60.98
CA VAL A 4 -15.89 66.83 -61.39
C VAL A 4 -15.64 65.81 -62.52
N THR A 5 -16.04 64.60 -62.29
CA THR A 5 -17.01 63.94 -63.13
C THR A 5 -17.55 62.64 -62.42
N SER A 6 -18.89 62.58 -62.34
CA SER A 6 -19.71 61.47 -62.00
C SER A 6 -19.89 60.51 -63.20
N VAL A 7 -20.00 59.22 -62.98
CA VAL A 7 -20.75 58.34 -63.88
C VAL A 7 -21.44 57.29 -63.04
N SER A 8 -22.72 57.16 -63.35
CA SER A 8 -23.78 56.34 -62.77
C SER A 8 -23.82 54.93 -63.37
N ALA A 9 -24.46 54.05 -62.59
CA ALA A 9 -25.28 52.91 -62.98
C ALA A 9 -24.59 51.59 -63.31
N ALA A 10 -24.96 50.55 -62.60
CA ALA A 10 -25.94 49.58 -62.97
C ALA A 10 -25.92 48.39 -61.98
N THR A 11 -27.07 48.07 -61.45
CA THR A 11 -27.35 46.86 -60.68
C THR A 11 -27.54 45.68 -61.58
N PRO A 12 -27.11 44.48 -61.19
CA PRO A 12 -27.91 43.28 -61.47
C PRO A 12 -28.09 42.40 -60.24
N SER A 13 -29.24 41.79 -60.23
CA SER A 13 -29.89 40.81 -59.38
C SER A 13 -28.98 39.82 -58.66
N ARG A 14 -29.33 39.62 -57.43
CA ARG A 14 -28.72 38.71 -56.48
C ARG A 14 -29.47 37.41 -56.33
N LEU A 15 -28.90 36.33 -56.77
CA LEU A 15 -29.24 35.01 -56.30
C LEU A 15 -28.69 34.88 -54.85
N PHE A 16 -29.60 34.70 -53.92
CA PHE A 16 -29.25 34.28 -52.57
C PHE A 16 -28.99 32.77 -52.55
N VAL A 17 -27.71 32.40 -52.46
CA VAL A 17 -27.29 31.06 -52.10
C VAL A 17 -27.14 31.04 -50.57
N SER A 18 -28.11 30.47 -49.87
CA SER A 18 -28.02 30.23 -48.44
C SER A 18 -27.04 29.09 -48.19
N LEU A 19 -25.85 29.49 -47.74
CA LEU A 19 -24.83 28.55 -47.23
C LEU A 19 -25.18 28.15 -45.80
N PHE A 20 -25.76 26.97 -45.64
CA PHE A 20 -25.91 26.34 -44.32
C PHE A 20 -24.52 25.93 -43.84
N VAL A 21 -23.94 26.71 -42.97
CA VAL A 21 -22.75 26.30 -42.16
C VAL A 21 -23.24 25.36 -41.10
N VAL A 22 -23.12 24.06 -41.33
CA VAL A 22 -23.28 23.04 -40.27
C VAL A 22 -22.05 23.13 -39.36
N THR A 23 -22.20 23.88 -38.28
CA THR A 23 -21.19 23.89 -37.22
C THR A 23 -21.27 22.56 -36.47
N SER A 24 -20.46 21.60 -36.89
CA SER A 24 -20.25 20.35 -36.14
C SER A 24 -19.50 20.68 -34.87
N CYS A 25 -20.26 20.85 -33.76
CA CYS A 25 -19.66 20.89 -32.41
C CYS A 25 -19.13 19.49 -32.09
N LEU A 26 -17.85 19.23 -32.43
CA LEU A 26 -17.12 18.11 -31.84
C LEU A 26 -16.92 18.44 -30.36
N ALA A 27 -17.82 17.96 -29.52
CA ALA A 27 -17.60 17.88 -28.10
C ALA A 27 -16.45 16.88 -27.88
N PHE A 28 -15.21 17.39 -27.80
CA PHE A 28 -14.10 16.67 -27.21
C PHE A 28 -14.46 16.44 -25.75
N LEU A 29 -15.00 15.26 -25.46
CA LEU A 29 -14.97 14.72 -24.10
C LEU A 29 -13.51 14.59 -23.71
N LEU A 30 -13.00 15.63 -23.06
CA LEU A 30 -11.81 15.54 -22.24
C LEU A 30 -12.13 14.53 -21.14
N VAL A 31 -11.91 13.25 -21.45
CA VAL A 31 -11.70 12.23 -20.41
C VAL A 31 -10.40 12.67 -19.73
N GLY A 32 -10.53 13.56 -18.75
CA GLY A 32 -9.46 13.85 -17.83
C GLY A 32 -9.03 12.53 -17.24
N ARG A 33 -7.85 12.05 -17.68
CA ARG A 33 -7.12 11.07 -16.87
C ARG A 33 -7.03 11.73 -15.50
N ALA A 34 -7.74 11.15 -14.55
CA ALA A 34 -7.47 11.38 -13.14
C ALA A 34 -6.06 10.86 -12.90
N ASP A 35 -5.07 11.72 -13.11
CA ASP A 35 -3.68 11.46 -12.74
C ASP A 35 -3.71 11.16 -11.24
N GLY A 36 -3.54 9.92 -10.94
CA GLY A 36 -3.11 9.27 -9.74
C GLY A 36 -2.99 10.08 -8.45
N ALA A 37 -4.07 10.67 -7.94
CA ALA A 37 -4.21 10.86 -6.51
C ALA A 37 -4.24 9.45 -5.92
N GLY A 38 -3.07 8.96 -5.50
CA GLY A 38 -2.90 7.62 -4.95
C GLY A 38 -3.97 7.41 -3.88
N ARG A 39 -4.71 6.30 -3.98
CA ARG A 39 -5.78 5.96 -3.04
C ARG A 39 -5.29 6.19 -1.60
N SER A 40 -6.07 6.92 -0.80
CA SER A 40 -5.73 7.13 0.62
C SER A 40 -5.46 5.78 1.29
N TRP A 41 -4.48 5.73 2.19
CA TRP A 41 -4.17 4.51 2.94
C TRP A 41 -5.39 3.97 3.71
N SER A 42 -6.31 4.83 4.13
CA SER A 42 -7.54 4.46 4.82
C SER A 42 -8.49 3.60 3.96
N ALA A 43 -8.42 3.72 2.64
CA ALA A 43 -9.21 2.90 1.72
C ALA A 43 -8.77 1.42 1.69
N TYR A 44 -7.63 1.10 2.30
CA TYR A 44 -7.12 -0.27 2.43
C TYR A 44 -7.46 -0.91 3.78
N LEU A 45 -8.09 -0.16 4.71
CA LEU A 45 -8.45 -0.69 6.01
C LEU A 45 -9.66 -1.63 5.92
N ALA A 46 -9.58 -2.74 6.65
CA ALA A 46 -10.70 -3.66 6.81
C ALA A 46 -11.74 -3.07 7.78
N PRO A 47 -13.05 -3.30 7.57
CA PRO A 47 -14.06 -3.06 8.58
C PRO A 47 -13.73 -3.80 9.90
N ALA A 48 -14.30 -3.34 11.01
CA ALA A 48 -13.96 -3.86 12.35
C ALA A 48 -14.19 -5.38 12.50
N ASP A 49 -15.22 -5.90 11.86
CA ASP A 49 -15.65 -7.31 11.95
C ASP A 49 -15.05 -8.21 10.86
N ALA A 50 -14.33 -7.64 9.87
CA ALA A 50 -13.83 -8.39 8.71
C ALA A 50 -12.73 -9.40 9.06
N CYS A 51 -11.98 -9.17 10.16
CA CYS A 51 -10.87 -10.03 10.57
C CYS A 51 -10.95 -10.30 12.07
N ARG A 52 -11.19 -11.58 12.43
CA ARG A 52 -11.27 -12.01 13.84
C ARG A 52 -10.00 -11.60 14.60
N ALA A 53 -10.15 -11.12 15.84
CA ALA A 53 -9.09 -10.66 16.74
C ALA A 53 -8.24 -9.51 16.18
N ALA A 54 -8.74 -8.78 15.15
CA ALA A 54 -7.99 -7.67 14.57
C ALA A 54 -7.79 -6.52 15.57
N ASP A 55 -8.75 -6.31 16.44
CA ASP A 55 -8.79 -5.20 17.40
C ASP A 55 -8.43 -5.65 18.84
N ASP A 56 -8.07 -6.91 19.03
CA ASP A 56 -7.75 -7.48 20.35
C ASP A 56 -6.24 -7.65 20.54
N ALA A 57 -5.65 -6.70 21.26
CA ALA A 57 -4.22 -6.72 21.63
C ALA A 57 -3.89 -7.84 22.67
N SER A 58 -4.90 -8.40 23.33
CA SER A 58 -4.75 -9.45 24.34
C SER A 58 -4.98 -10.86 23.80
N ALA A 59 -5.46 -10.99 22.55
CA ALA A 59 -5.70 -12.27 21.92
C ALA A 59 -4.44 -13.16 21.91
N PRO A 60 -4.57 -14.48 21.91
CA PRO A 60 -3.43 -15.37 21.74
C PRO A 60 -2.61 -15.01 20.49
N ALA A 61 -1.28 -15.08 20.59
CA ALA A 61 -0.38 -14.68 19.50
C ALA A 61 -0.74 -15.35 18.16
N ALA A 62 -1.17 -16.61 18.18
CA ALA A 62 -1.61 -17.32 16.98
C ALA A 62 -2.85 -16.68 16.32
N ASP A 63 -3.78 -16.11 17.09
CA ASP A 63 -4.96 -15.41 16.59
C ASP A 63 -4.55 -14.03 16.03
N GLN A 64 -3.70 -13.32 16.75
CA GLN A 64 -3.17 -12.04 16.30
C GLN A 64 -2.40 -12.17 14.97
N MET A 65 -1.55 -13.20 14.81
CA MET A 65 -0.86 -13.49 13.55
C MET A 65 -1.82 -13.83 12.41
N ARG A 66 -2.92 -14.52 12.69
CA ARG A 66 -3.99 -14.75 11.70
C ARG A 66 -4.69 -13.45 11.31
N ALA A 67 -4.95 -12.60 12.30
CA ALA A 67 -5.56 -11.29 12.08
C ALA A 67 -4.69 -10.40 11.18
N VAL A 68 -3.37 -10.31 11.43
CA VAL A 68 -2.43 -9.57 10.55
C VAL A 68 -2.51 -10.07 9.11
N ALA A 69 -2.45 -11.39 8.90
CA ALA A 69 -2.53 -11.95 7.54
C ALA A 69 -3.90 -11.70 6.88
N CYS A 70 -4.99 -11.68 7.66
CA CYS A 70 -6.33 -11.31 7.18
C CYS A 70 -6.36 -9.85 6.73
N LEU A 71 -5.91 -8.93 7.58
CA LEU A 71 -5.87 -7.49 7.32
C LEU A 71 -5.00 -7.13 6.10
N VAL A 72 -3.81 -7.75 5.99
CA VAL A 72 -2.94 -7.61 4.82
C VAL A 72 -3.67 -8.08 3.56
N ASN A 73 -4.35 -9.22 3.61
CA ASN A 73 -5.07 -9.74 2.46
C ASN A 73 -6.33 -8.93 2.13
N TRP A 74 -6.96 -8.30 3.12
CA TRP A 74 -8.02 -7.32 2.87
C TRP A 74 -7.47 -6.14 2.07
N ALA A 75 -6.39 -5.52 2.56
CA ALA A 75 -5.75 -4.39 1.88
C ALA A 75 -5.38 -4.73 0.42
N ARG A 76 -4.83 -5.93 0.21
CA ARG A 76 -4.47 -6.42 -1.12
C ARG A 76 -5.68 -6.56 -2.04
N ALA A 77 -6.82 -7.05 -1.53
CA ALA A 77 -8.06 -7.14 -2.30
C ALA A 77 -8.56 -5.77 -2.77
N GLN A 78 -8.40 -4.71 -1.94
CA GLN A 78 -8.74 -3.34 -2.34
C GLN A 78 -7.86 -2.82 -3.48
N ASP A 79 -6.68 -3.40 -3.71
CA ASP A 79 -5.73 -3.05 -4.77
C ASP A 79 -5.70 -4.12 -5.90
N ASN A 80 -6.71 -4.99 -5.97
CA ASN A 80 -6.79 -6.08 -6.95
C ASN A 80 -5.53 -6.97 -6.96
N ARG A 81 -4.88 -7.16 -5.80
CA ARG A 81 -3.70 -8.02 -5.65
C ARG A 81 -4.11 -9.42 -5.20
N PRO A 82 -3.47 -10.47 -5.73
CA PRO A 82 -3.68 -11.82 -5.25
C PRO A 82 -3.39 -11.95 -3.76
N ARG A 83 -4.17 -12.77 -3.07
CA ARG A 83 -3.95 -13.06 -1.64
C ARG A 83 -2.59 -13.72 -1.42
N LEU A 84 -1.99 -13.39 -0.28
CA LEU A 84 -0.78 -14.08 0.20
C LEU A 84 -1.18 -15.32 1.00
N ALA A 85 -0.55 -16.45 0.73
CA ALA A 85 -0.69 -17.64 1.56
C ALA A 85 0.21 -17.52 2.81
N ARG A 86 -0.34 -17.87 3.97
CA ARG A 86 0.46 -17.96 5.20
C ARG A 86 1.44 -19.13 5.10
N ARG A 87 2.67 -18.93 5.59
CA ARG A 87 3.69 -19.97 5.69
C ARG A 87 4.34 -19.97 7.08
N SER A 88 4.37 -21.13 7.72
CA SER A 88 5.01 -21.29 9.04
C SER A 88 6.49 -20.92 9.01
N ALA A 89 7.20 -21.25 7.94
CA ALA A 89 8.59 -20.85 7.77
C ALA A 89 8.76 -19.32 7.76
N LEU A 90 7.86 -18.55 7.12
CA LEU A 90 7.93 -17.09 7.15
C LEU A 90 7.47 -16.52 8.51
N GLN A 91 6.57 -17.21 9.21
CA GLN A 91 6.25 -16.86 10.59
C GLN A 91 7.48 -17.04 11.49
N HIS A 92 8.17 -18.18 11.39
CA HIS A 92 9.43 -18.39 12.12
C HIS A 92 10.50 -17.37 11.73
N ALA A 93 10.60 -16.99 10.46
CA ALA A 93 11.48 -15.90 10.02
C ALA A 93 11.17 -14.58 10.74
N ALA A 94 9.89 -14.25 10.87
CA ALA A 94 9.44 -13.05 11.59
C ALA A 94 9.76 -13.12 13.09
N GLU A 95 9.58 -14.27 13.72
CA GLU A 95 9.95 -14.52 15.13
C GLU A 95 11.45 -14.32 15.35
N VAL A 96 12.30 -14.94 14.52
CA VAL A 96 13.75 -14.81 14.61
C VAL A 96 14.19 -13.35 14.46
N LYS A 97 13.61 -12.63 13.51
CA LYS A 97 13.91 -11.20 13.35
C LYS A 97 13.48 -10.39 14.57
N GLY A 98 12.26 -10.59 15.06
CA GLY A 98 11.76 -9.90 16.26
C GLY A 98 12.62 -10.17 17.48
N GLN A 99 13.07 -11.41 17.69
CA GLN A 99 13.99 -11.79 18.77
C GLN A 99 15.36 -11.08 18.64
N ARG A 100 15.89 -10.95 17.42
CA ARG A 100 17.11 -10.20 17.17
C ARG A 100 16.96 -8.72 17.52
N VAL A 101 15.85 -8.09 17.09
CA VAL A 101 15.55 -6.70 17.46
C VAL A 101 15.47 -6.56 18.97
N ALA A 102 14.77 -7.45 19.66
CA ALA A 102 14.59 -7.43 21.10
C ALA A 102 15.93 -7.61 21.84
N SER A 103 16.72 -8.62 21.47
CA SER A 103 18.00 -8.92 22.14
C SER A 103 19.08 -7.85 21.90
N CYS A 104 19.04 -7.19 20.74
CA CYS A 104 19.95 -6.09 20.43
C CYS A 104 19.51 -4.75 21.02
N GLY A 105 18.28 -4.59 21.48
CA GLY A 105 17.73 -3.30 21.87
C GLY A 105 17.69 -2.27 20.73
N GLN A 106 17.72 -2.72 19.47
CA GLN A 106 17.78 -1.86 18.28
C GLN A 106 16.59 -2.10 17.37
N PHE A 107 15.71 -1.11 17.24
CA PHE A 107 14.64 -1.15 16.26
C PHE A 107 15.18 -0.88 14.85
N SER A 108 15.62 -1.94 14.20
CA SER A 108 16.31 -1.88 12.91
C SER A 108 16.06 -3.13 12.08
N HIS A 109 16.11 -3.00 10.75
CA HIS A 109 16.14 -4.14 9.82
C HIS A 109 17.47 -4.93 9.89
N THR A 110 18.51 -4.37 10.48
CA THR A 110 19.85 -4.98 10.63
C THR A 110 20.34 -4.88 12.08
N PRO A 111 19.58 -5.39 13.07
CA PRO A 111 19.92 -5.22 14.49
C PRO A 111 21.27 -5.85 14.81
N CYS A 112 22.13 -5.15 15.55
CA CYS A 112 23.52 -5.53 15.86
C CYS A 112 24.35 -5.89 14.61
N GLY A 113 24.12 -5.22 13.49
CA GLY A 113 24.83 -5.51 12.23
C GLY A 113 24.43 -6.81 11.54
N ALA A 114 23.35 -7.48 12.00
CA ALA A 114 22.87 -8.69 11.36
C ALA A 114 22.39 -8.42 9.93
N ASN A 115 22.49 -9.42 9.06
CA ASN A 115 21.99 -9.31 7.70
C ASN A 115 20.47 -9.09 7.72
N LEU A 116 19.95 -8.28 6.78
CA LEU A 116 18.52 -8.05 6.59
C LEU A 116 17.73 -9.38 6.49
N THR A 117 18.30 -10.37 5.82
CA THR A 117 17.68 -11.68 5.58
C THR A 117 17.91 -12.71 6.69
N VAL A 118 18.43 -12.31 7.87
CA VAL A 118 18.77 -13.24 8.95
C VAL A 118 17.60 -14.16 9.34
N GLY A 119 16.40 -13.61 9.47
CA GLY A 119 15.21 -14.39 9.82
C GLY A 119 14.81 -15.39 8.75
N VAL A 120 14.69 -14.95 7.49
CA VAL A 120 14.28 -15.83 6.39
C VAL A 120 15.31 -16.91 6.11
N ASN A 121 16.60 -16.61 6.25
CA ASN A 121 17.65 -17.61 6.10
C ASN A 121 17.60 -18.65 7.23
N ALA A 122 17.40 -18.21 8.49
CA ALA A 122 17.24 -19.12 9.63
C ALA A 122 16.00 -20.02 9.54
N SER A 123 14.95 -19.56 8.85
CA SER A 123 13.72 -20.33 8.67
C SER A 123 13.82 -21.46 7.62
N GLY A 124 14.89 -21.49 6.84
CA GLY A 124 15.05 -22.43 5.74
C GLY A 124 14.16 -22.16 4.51
N TYR A 125 13.41 -21.04 4.50
CA TYR A 125 12.56 -20.70 3.36
C TYR A 125 13.40 -20.25 2.16
N ARG A 126 13.32 -21.00 1.06
CA ARG A 126 14.01 -20.68 -0.19
C ARG A 126 13.20 -19.64 -0.98
N TYR A 127 13.71 -18.43 -1.08
CA TYR A 127 13.00 -17.30 -1.71
C TYR A 127 13.68 -16.82 -2.99
N ALA A 128 12.85 -16.34 -3.93
CA ALA A 128 13.30 -15.53 -5.09
C ALA A 128 13.19 -14.05 -4.78
N THR A 129 12.15 -13.64 -4.02
CA THR A 129 11.94 -12.27 -3.57
C THR A 129 11.61 -12.26 -2.09
N PHE A 130 12.04 -11.21 -1.39
CA PHE A 130 11.88 -11.02 0.04
C PHE A 130 11.53 -9.56 0.33
N GLY A 131 10.73 -9.33 1.37
CA GLY A 131 10.43 -8.03 1.94
C GLY A 131 10.10 -8.16 3.42
N GLU A 132 10.34 -7.10 4.17
CA GLU A 132 10.13 -7.08 5.62
C GLU A 132 9.46 -5.77 6.03
N ASN A 133 8.48 -5.87 6.92
CA ASN A 133 7.94 -4.73 7.66
C ASN A 133 8.17 -4.94 9.15
N LEU A 134 8.58 -3.87 9.82
CA LEU A 134 8.70 -3.81 11.27
C LEU A 134 7.71 -2.80 11.84
N PHE A 135 7.27 -3.05 13.06
CA PHE A 135 6.52 -2.11 13.89
C PHE A 135 6.90 -2.33 15.36
N ALA A 136 6.98 -1.25 16.14
CA ALA A 136 7.18 -1.34 17.59
C ALA A 136 6.10 -0.52 18.31
N GLY A 137 5.66 -1.02 19.46
CA GLY A 137 4.68 -0.37 20.30
C GLY A 137 4.68 -0.96 21.71
N THR A 138 3.70 -0.60 22.53
CA THR A 138 3.59 -1.10 23.90
C THR A 138 2.91 -2.47 23.92
N TRP A 139 3.52 -3.44 24.60
CA TRP A 139 2.99 -4.79 24.76
C TRP A 139 1.58 -4.78 25.38
N GLY A 140 0.66 -5.58 24.84
CA GLY A 140 -0.72 -5.69 25.30
C GLY A 140 -1.61 -4.47 24.99
N ARG A 141 -1.07 -3.44 24.32
CA ARG A 141 -1.84 -2.26 23.91
C ARG A 141 -1.95 -2.09 22.39
N VAL A 142 -1.12 -2.78 21.65
CA VAL A 142 -1.08 -2.70 20.18
C VAL A 142 -1.80 -3.90 19.61
N SER A 143 -2.90 -3.65 18.92
CA SER A 143 -3.67 -4.66 18.21
C SER A 143 -3.09 -4.97 16.81
N PRO A 144 -3.42 -6.11 16.20
CA PRO A 144 -3.10 -6.39 14.81
C PRO A 144 -3.53 -5.29 13.83
N ARG A 145 -4.68 -4.64 14.08
CA ARG A 145 -5.18 -3.53 13.27
C ARG A 145 -4.26 -2.32 13.36
N ASP A 146 -3.78 -1.97 14.55
CA ASP A 146 -2.87 -0.84 14.74
C ASP A 146 -1.59 -1.05 13.93
N VAL A 147 -1.04 -2.25 13.97
CA VAL A 147 0.17 -2.65 13.24
C VAL A 147 -0.02 -2.51 11.73
N VAL A 148 -1.09 -3.10 11.17
CA VAL A 148 -1.34 -3.06 9.73
C VAL A 148 -1.71 -1.65 9.28
N SER A 149 -2.44 -0.89 10.10
CA SER A 149 -2.75 0.53 9.84
C SER A 149 -1.49 1.37 9.75
N ALA A 150 -0.55 1.19 10.68
CA ALA A 150 0.75 1.88 10.65
C ALA A 150 1.56 1.52 9.39
N TRP A 151 1.56 0.24 8.99
CA TRP A 151 2.22 -0.16 7.74
C TRP A 151 1.56 0.45 6.51
N LEU A 152 0.23 0.56 6.48
CA LEU A 152 -0.49 1.17 5.36
C LEU A 152 -0.28 2.69 5.29
N GLN A 153 -0.09 3.37 6.42
CA GLN A 153 0.24 4.79 6.47
C GLN A 153 1.64 5.09 5.94
N SER A 154 2.60 4.18 6.16
CA SER A 154 3.98 4.32 5.74
C SER A 154 4.16 3.89 4.27
N PRO A 155 4.54 4.77 3.33
CA PRO A 155 4.67 4.42 1.93
C PRO A 155 5.57 3.20 1.65
N PRO A 156 6.78 3.04 2.27
CA PRO A 156 7.62 1.87 2.01
C PRO A 156 7.01 0.57 2.57
N HIS A 157 6.37 0.61 3.74
CA HIS A 157 5.71 -0.56 4.31
C HIS A 157 4.45 -0.94 3.51
N ARG A 158 3.66 0.05 3.08
CA ARG A 158 2.50 -0.16 2.20
C ARG A 158 2.92 -0.78 0.87
N ALA A 159 4.06 -0.37 0.32
CA ALA A 159 4.60 -0.97 -0.91
C ALA A 159 4.86 -2.48 -0.74
N ASN A 160 5.34 -2.93 0.41
CA ASN A 160 5.49 -4.36 0.71
C ASN A 160 4.14 -5.06 0.83
N VAL A 161 3.18 -4.47 1.58
CA VAL A 161 1.82 -5.04 1.74
C VAL A 161 1.15 -5.25 0.38
N LEU A 162 1.25 -4.28 -0.53
CA LEU A 162 0.56 -4.27 -1.82
C LEU A 162 1.39 -4.86 -2.98
N SER A 163 2.63 -5.29 -2.73
CA SER A 163 3.52 -5.80 -3.78
C SER A 163 2.97 -7.04 -4.49
N SER A 164 2.87 -6.99 -5.81
CA SER A 164 2.52 -8.16 -6.64
C SER A 164 3.62 -9.21 -6.71
N ARG A 165 4.82 -8.87 -6.23
CA ARG A 165 5.99 -9.77 -6.27
C ARG A 165 5.92 -10.87 -5.21
N PHE A 166 5.11 -10.71 -4.16
CA PHE A 166 5.02 -11.68 -3.08
C PHE A 166 3.84 -12.63 -3.27
N ARG A 167 4.00 -13.86 -2.76
CA ARG A 167 3.01 -14.94 -2.76
C ARG A 167 2.70 -15.43 -1.36
N HIS A 168 3.65 -15.27 -0.43
CA HIS A 168 3.57 -15.80 0.91
C HIS A 168 3.83 -14.70 1.96
N VAL A 169 3.27 -14.90 3.15
CA VAL A 169 3.47 -14.02 4.31
C VAL A 169 3.56 -14.84 5.59
N GLY A 170 4.37 -14.37 6.51
CA GLY A 170 4.37 -14.73 7.91
C GLY A 170 4.54 -13.48 8.77
N ALA A 171 3.91 -13.44 9.93
CA ALA A 171 4.05 -12.33 10.87
C ALA A 171 4.13 -12.87 12.29
N ALA A 172 4.83 -12.16 13.16
CA ALA A 172 4.95 -12.52 14.57
C ALA A 172 5.12 -11.29 15.47
N PRO A 173 4.46 -11.27 16.65
CA PRO A 173 4.79 -10.37 17.74
C PRO A 173 5.89 -10.98 18.61
N VAL A 174 6.86 -10.18 19.01
CA VAL A 174 7.89 -10.56 19.98
C VAL A 174 7.99 -9.49 21.06
N ARG A 175 7.93 -9.92 22.33
CA ARG A 175 8.11 -9.03 23.45
C ARG A 175 9.55 -8.53 23.50
N ALA A 176 9.76 -7.22 23.68
CA ALA A 176 11.06 -6.58 23.63
C ALA A 176 11.19 -5.58 24.78
N ASN A 177 11.58 -6.11 25.95
CA ASN A 177 11.75 -5.27 27.14
C ASN A 177 12.84 -4.23 26.91
N GLY A 178 12.57 -2.99 27.30
CA GLY A 178 13.53 -1.89 27.20
C GLY A 178 13.73 -1.26 25.82
N LEU A 179 13.11 -1.80 24.76
CA LEU A 179 13.32 -1.30 23.39
C LEU A 179 12.87 0.15 23.20
N LEU A 180 11.82 0.58 23.91
CA LEU A 180 11.25 1.92 23.81
C LEU A 180 11.46 2.72 25.10
N GLY A 181 12.71 2.93 25.48
CA GLY A 181 13.05 3.80 26.63
C GLY A 181 12.60 3.26 27.99
N GLY A 182 12.65 1.95 28.20
CA GLY A 182 12.29 1.30 29.47
C GLY A 182 10.82 0.87 29.57
N THR A 183 10.00 1.09 28.54
CA THR A 183 8.64 0.55 28.47
C THR A 183 8.64 -0.89 27.97
N ASP A 184 7.63 -1.66 28.42
CA ASP A 184 7.39 -3.01 27.91
C ASP A 184 6.91 -2.94 26.46
N ALA A 185 7.72 -3.40 25.53
CA ALA A 185 7.47 -3.24 24.11
C ALA A 185 7.08 -4.54 23.42
N VAL A 186 6.38 -4.43 22.32
CA VAL A 186 6.21 -5.46 21.30
C VAL A 186 6.89 -5.02 20.01
N VAL A 187 7.63 -5.94 19.41
CA VAL A 187 8.08 -5.80 18.03
C VAL A 187 7.24 -6.72 17.16
N TRP A 188 6.56 -6.15 16.20
CA TRP A 188 5.91 -6.88 15.14
C TRP A 188 6.80 -6.93 13.91
N THR A 189 7.01 -8.12 13.41
CA THR A 189 7.66 -8.34 12.12
C THR A 189 6.68 -9.00 11.17
N ALA A 190 6.63 -8.53 9.93
CA ALA A 190 6.04 -9.28 8.83
C ALA A 190 7.10 -9.59 7.78
N THR A 191 7.19 -10.85 7.40
CA THR A 191 8.07 -11.35 6.34
C THR A 191 7.23 -11.71 5.12
N PHE A 192 7.51 -11.09 3.99
CA PHE A 192 6.87 -11.34 2.70
C PHE A 192 7.87 -12.01 1.78
N ALA A 193 7.43 -13.02 1.02
CA ALA A 193 8.32 -13.69 0.07
C ALA A 193 7.57 -14.37 -1.07
N SER A 194 8.31 -14.67 -2.15
CA SER A 194 7.94 -15.67 -3.14
C SER A 194 8.99 -16.77 -3.16
N PRO A 195 8.59 -18.04 -3.35
CA PRO A 195 9.54 -19.14 -3.46
C PRO A 195 10.36 -19.04 -4.74
N ARG A 196 11.51 -19.71 -4.73
CA ARG A 196 12.29 -20.01 -5.94
C ARG A 196 11.60 -21.06 -6.76
#